data_b71c9ab4c26979cd5fb8f0b39f7f68a1
#
_entry.id   b71c9ab4c26979cd5fb8f0b39f7f68a1
#
_cell.length_a   1.000
_cell.length_b   1.000
_cell.length_c   1.000
_cell.angle_alpha   90.00
_cell.angle_beta   90.00
_cell.angle_gamma   90.00
#
_symmetry.space_group_name_H-M   'P 1'
#
loop_
_entity.id
_entity.type
_entity.pdbx_description
1 polymer ?
#
loop_
_entity_poly.entity_id
_entity_poly.type
_entity_poly.pdbx_seq_one_letter_code
_entity_poly.pdbx_strand_id
1 'polypeptide(L)'
;MTDTPAVDGNAVARIAAYAANLTYEDLTDLTVTRARQVVLDTLGTALGGNPTRLGRLAADYATTMQPGNEASLIADGRRTTVEGAAWANAVMAKHLGMDDAHRTCGHVAAELVPLALALGEYKHLDGRTLVTALAAGYDTIGAIQPAVNEPQRVKGLDQKGQSGTLASSITAGVLLGLDEEKMAHTLALSMDMACGTEQYVYDSGLCDTKDLLSGYAARNGIYAAKLAAFGFRGPPGALDGPYGYYLAFGDGFDPVYLNGIGNRFVLSETGFKPHAGCRYVHACVDATQELLKSGQPPLDDIVSIEIGTYEEAMTPNFRVNYRPENVGQAGFSLPVAVSVVLGRGSWYREDIEAYDEPEIRRLWPLVTVYM
;
A
#
# COMPACT_ATOMS: atom_id res chain seq x y z
N MET A 1 20.80 16.31 -28.49
CA MET A 1 21.22 15.19 -27.65
C MET A 1 21.75 15.84 -26.38
N THR A 2 20.95 15.86 -25.32
CA THR A 2 21.38 16.39 -24.03
C THR A 2 22.29 15.33 -23.41
N ASP A 3 23.49 15.73 -23.00
CA ASP A 3 24.40 14.90 -22.23
C ASP A 3 23.69 14.41 -20.95
N THR A 4 23.12 13.23 -21.01
CA THR A 4 22.64 12.55 -19.82
C THR A 4 23.89 12.15 -19.03
N PRO A 5 24.03 12.55 -17.75
CA PRO A 5 25.18 12.14 -16.97
C PRO A 5 25.27 10.61 -16.99
N ALA A 6 26.49 10.11 -17.16
CA ALA A 6 26.75 8.67 -17.09
C ALA A 6 26.25 8.18 -15.73
N VAL A 7 25.15 7.45 -15.73
CA VAL A 7 24.60 6.81 -14.53
C VAL A 7 25.49 5.61 -14.28
N ASP A 8 26.05 5.48 -13.09
CA ASP A 8 27.00 4.41 -12.72
C ASP A 8 26.39 3.00 -12.78
N GLY A 9 25.12 2.84 -13.16
CA GLY A 9 24.43 1.55 -13.30
C GLY A 9 24.42 0.70 -12.04
N ASN A 10 24.48 1.31 -10.86
CA ASN A 10 24.79 0.63 -9.60
C ASN A 10 23.65 0.63 -8.57
N ALA A 11 22.52 1.25 -8.88
CA ALA A 11 21.41 1.39 -7.92
C ALA A 11 20.82 0.04 -7.53
N VAL A 12 20.61 -0.85 -8.52
CA VAL A 12 20.13 -2.22 -8.29
C VAL A 12 21.08 -2.99 -7.38
N ALA A 13 22.39 -2.95 -7.67
CA ALA A 13 23.40 -3.67 -6.90
C ALA A 13 23.50 -3.14 -5.45
N ARG A 14 23.39 -1.83 -5.23
CA ARG A 14 23.41 -1.23 -3.88
C ARG A 14 22.24 -1.68 -3.02
N ILE A 15 21.03 -1.68 -3.56
CA ILE A 15 19.83 -2.16 -2.85
C ILE A 15 19.95 -3.66 -2.58
N ALA A 16 20.41 -4.43 -3.56
CA ALA A 16 20.56 -5.88 -3.44
C ALA A 16 21.59 -6.26 -2.38
N ALA A 17 22.77 -5.62 -2.39
CA ALA A 17 23.81 -5.85 -1.38
C ALA A 17 23.33 -5.50 0.03
N TYR A 18 22.63 -4.35 0.19
CA TYR A 18 22.02 -4.00 1.47
C TYR A 18 21.06 -5.08 1.95
N ALA A 19 20.09 -5.47 1.12
CA ALA A 19 19.03 -6.39 1.51
C ALA A 19 19.53 -7.81 1.78
N ALA A 20 20.52 -8.28 1.00
CA ALA A 20 21.09 -9.62 1.17
C ALA A 20 21.96 -9.75 2.43
N ASN A 21 22.53 -8.65 2.93
CA ASN A 21 23.40 -8.65 4.11
C ASN A 21 22.72 -8.14 5.38
N LEU A 22 21.49 -7.62 5.29
CA LEU A 22 20.75 -7.15 6.47
C LEU A 22 20.45 -8.31 7.41
N THR A 23 20.82 -8.14 8.69
CA THR A 23 20.53 -9.11 9.75
C THR A 23 19.55 -8.54 10.77
N TYR A 24 18.95 -9.40 11.58
CA TYR A 24 18.06 -8.95 12.66
C TYR A 24 18.82 -8.10 13.70
N GLU A 25 20.10 -8.37 13.91
CA GLU A 25 20.97 -7.67 14.85
C GLU A 25 21.29 -6.23 14.43
N ASP A 26 21.12 -5.90 13.15
CA ASP A 26 21.28 -4.52 12.64
C ASP A 26 20.05 -3.66 12.94
N LEU A 27 18.90 -4.27 13.25
CA LEU A 27 17.65 -3.57 13.47
C LEU A 27 17.61 -2.89 14.84
N THR A 28 17.07 -1.67 14.89
CA THR A 28 16.82 -1.01 16.16
C THR A 28 15.61 -1.61 16.89
N ASP A 29 15.55 -1.46 18.22
CA ASP A 29 14.39 -1.88 19.02
C ASP A 29 13.08 -1.24 18.52
N LEU A 30 13.14 0.02 18.06
CA LEU A 30 12.00 0.73 17.49
C LEU A 30 11.55 0.07 16.18
N THR A 31 12.48 -0.31 15.31
CA THR A 31 12.17 -1.00 14.06
C THR A 31 11.50 -2.34 14.31
N VAL A 32 12.03 -3.14 15.23
CA VAL A 32 11.44 -4.43 15.63
C VAL A 32 10.05 -4.25 16.21
N THR A 33 9.88 -3.26 17.08
CA THR A 33 8.58 -2.95 17.69
C THR A 33 7.57 -2.55 16.62
N ARG A 34 7.96 -1.67 15.69
CA ARG A 34 7.10 -1.21 14.60
C ARG A 34 6.75 -2.35 13.64
N ALA A 35 7.69 -3.24 13.31
CA ALA A 35 7.42 -4.42 12.51
C ALA A 35 6.30 -5.30 13.12
N ARG A 36 6.38 -5.56 14.43
CA ARG A 36 5.34 -6.32 15.14
C ARG A 36 3.98 -5.62 15.12
N GLN A 37 3.96 -4.31 15.26
CA GLN A 37 2.72 -3.52 15.18
C GLN A 37 2.14 -3.56 13.76
N VAL A 38 2.97 -3.42 12.72
CA VAL A 38 2.55 -3.51 11.31
C VAL A 38 1.97 -4.90 11.00
N VAL A 39 2.59 -5.97 11.49
CA VAL A 39 2.05 -7.33 11.33
C VAL A 39 0.68 -7.45 12.02
N LEU A 40 0.56 -6.97 13.26
CA LEU A 40 -0.70 -7.03 14.01
C LEU A 40 -1.81 -6.23 13.31
N ASP A 41 -1.52 -5.02 12.87
CA ASP A 41 -2.44 -4.14 12.14
C ASP A 41 -2.92 -4.80 10.84
N THR A 42 -1.98 -5.34 10.04
CA THR A 42 -2.31 -6.01 8.78
C THR A 42 -3.12 -7.28 8.99
N LEU A 43 -2.85 -8.06 10.03
CA LEU A 43 -3.69 -9.20 10.41
C LEU A 43 -5.11 -8.75 10.76
N GLY A 44 -5.24 -7.66 11.53
CA GLY A 44 -6.54 -7.09 11.90
C GLY A 44 -7.32 -6.64 10.66
N THR A 45 -6.68 -5.92 9.74
CA THR A 45 -7.33 -5.46 8.50
C THR A 45 -7.70 -6.61 7.58
N ALA A 46 -6.87 -7.66 7.47
CA ALA A 46 -7.19 -8.86 6.69
C ALA A 46 -8.36 -9.64 7.30
N LEU A 47 -8.41 -9.80 8.62
CA LEU A 47 -9.53 -10.42 9.33
C LEU A 47 -10.85 -9.67 9.08
N GLY A 48 -10.83 -8.35 9.17
CA GLY A 48 -12.00 -7.52 8.87
C GLY A 48 -12.37 -7.50 7.37
N GLY A 49 -11.40 -7.62 6.48
CA GLY A 49 -11.63 -7.68 5.03
C GLY A 49 -12.20 -9.02 4.54
N ASN A 50 -11.91 -10.12 5.22
CA ASN A 50 -12.35 -11.47 4.81
C ASN A 50 -13.89 -11.60 4.65
N PRO A 51 -14.75 -11.16 5.60
CA PRO A 51 -16.19 -11.33 5.48
C PRO A 51 -16.86 -10.43 4.41
N THR A 52 -16.12 -9.53 3.78
CA THR A 52 -16.65 -8.67 2.73
C THR A 52 -16.88 -9.44 1.41
N ARG A 53 -17.62 -8.84 0.48
CA ARG A 53 -17.78 -9.41 -0.87
C ARG A 53 -16.43 -9.70 -1.53
N LEU A 54 -15.52 -8.71 -1.51
CA LEU A 54 -14.24 -8.85 -2.19
C LEU A 54 -13.31 -9.84 -1.48
N GLY A 55 -13.31 -9.85 -0.14
CA GLY A 55 -12.54 -10.83 0.63
C GLY A 55 -12.94 -12.27 0.32
N ARG A 56 -14.26 -12.56 0.29
CA ARG A 56 -14.76 -13.89 -0.10
C ARG A 56 -14.37 -14.25 -1.54
N LEU A 57 -14.55 -13.32 -2.50
CA LEU A 57 -14.15 -13.56 -3.89
C LEU A 57 -12.65 -13.83 -4.02
N ALA A 58 -11.81 -13.10 -3.30
CA ALA A 58 -10.36 -13.32 -3.31
C ALA A 58 -10.00 -14.71 -2.74
N ALA A 59 -10.61 -15.11 -1.63
CA ALA A 59 -10.39 -16.39 -1.02
C ALA A 59 -10.85 -17.55 -1.94
N ASP A 60 -12.03 -17.44 -2.53
CA ASP A 60 -12.59 -18.44 -3.44
C ASP A 60 -11.77 -18.56 -4.73
N TYR A 61 -11.36 -17.42 -5.30
CA TYR A 61 -10.48 -17.40 -6.48
C TYR A 61 -9.14 -18.09 -6.19
N ALA A 62 -8.48 -17.72 -5.10
CA ALA A 62 -7.18 -18.28 -4.75
C ALA A 62 -7.25 -19.80 -4.55
N THR A 63 -8.23 -20.30 -3.82
CA THR A 63 -8.37 -21.74 -3.56
C THR A 63 -8.83 -22.56 -4.78
N THR A 64 -9.59 -21.94 -5.70
CA THR A 64 -10.10 -22.59 -6.90
C THR A 64 -9.08 -22.59 -8.03
N MET A 65 -8.44 -21.43 -8.28
CA MET A 65 -7.58 -21.24 -9.44
C MET A 65 -6.11 -21.53 -9.16
N GLN A 66 -5.72 -21.55 -7.89
CA GLN A 66 -4.36 -21.83 -7.42
C GLN A 66 -4.38 -22.89 -6.30
N PRO A 67 -4.95 -24.09 -6.58
CA PRO A 67 -5.10 -25.13 -5.56
C PRO A 67 -3.73 -25.57 -5.04
N GLY A 68 -3.61 -25.70 -3.72
CA GLY A 68 -2.36 -26.09 -3.05
C GLY A 68 -2.58 -26.24 -1.55
N ASN A 69 -1.51 -26.63 -0.85
CA ASN A 69 -1.50 -26.79 0.60
C ASN A 69 -0.21 -26.17 1.18
N GLU A 70 0.21 -25.04 0.63
CA GLU A 70 1.50 -24.42 0.94
C GLU A 70 1.38 -23.32 1.99
N ALA A 71 0.33 -22.50 1.91
CA ALA A 71 0.13 -21.37 2.82
C ALA A 71 -1.36 -21.14 3.10
N SER A 72 -1.67 -20.55 4.25
CA SER A 72 -3.01 -20.35 4.76
C SER A 72 -3.60 -19.00 4.34
N LEU A 73 -4.92 -19.00 4.09
CA LEU A 73 -5.70 -17.78 4.03
C LEU A 73 -5.98 -17.28 5.46
N ILE A 74 -5.69 -15.99 5.70
CA ILE A 74 -6.00 -15.33 6.97
C ILE A 74 -7.53 -15.34 7.16
N ALA A 75 -7.98 -15.62 8.37
CA ALA A 75 -9.37 -15.65 8.81
C ALA A 75 -10.18 -16.93 8.52
N ASP A 76 -10.02 -17.61 7.39
CA ASP A 76 -10.83 -18.81 7.11
C ASP A 76 -10.04 -20.13 7.18
N GLY A 77 -8.72 -20.03 7.24
CA GLY A 77 -7.84 -21.19 7.41
C GLY A 77 -7.73 -22.11 6.19
N ARG A 78 -8.41 -21.82 5.09
CA ARG A 78 -8.21 -22.53 3.83
C ARG A 78 -6.77 -22.37 3.35
N ARG A 79 -6.29 -23.34 2.58
CA ARG A 79 -4.92 -23.35 2.09
C ARG A 79 -4.89 -23.30 0.57
N THR A 80 -3.84 -22.72 0.04
CA THR A 80 -3.58 -22.58 -1.40
C THR A 80 -2.07 -22.57 -1.66
N THR A 81 -1.63 -22.19 -2.85
CA THR A 81 -0.22 -21.93 -3.14
C THR A 81 0.27 -20.71 -2.35
N VAL A 82 1.59 -20.55 -2.20
CA VAL A 82 2.20 -19.36 -1.55
C VAL A 82 1.73 -18.08 -2.24
N GLU A 83 1.77 -18.04 -3.57
CA GLU A 83 1.36 -16.88 -4.37
C GLU A 83 -0.14 -16.60 -4.22
N GLY A 84 -0.94 -17.64 -4.18
CA GLY A 84 -2.39 -17.54 -3.97
C GLY A 84 -2.74 -16.97 -2.60
N ALA A 85 -2.09 -17.46 -1.55
CA ALA A 85 -2.29 -16.97 -0.19
C ALA A 85 -1.81 -15.52 -0.04
N ALA A 86 -0.60 -15.20 -0.53
CA ALA A 86 -0.08 -13.84 -0.49
C ALA A 86 -1.01 -12.86 -1.22
N TRP A 87 -1.47 -13.23 -2.42
CA TRP A 87 -2.38 -12.42 -3.21
C TRP A 87 -3.73 -12.18 -2.51
N ALA A 88 -4.40 -13.24 -2.06
CA ALA A 88 -5.73 -13.12 -1.45
C ALA A 88 -5.68 -12.38 -0.12
N ASN A 89 -4.70 -12.69 0.73
CA ASN A 89 -4.52 -12.03 2.01
C ASN A 89 -4.18 -10.53 1.85
N ALA A 90 -3.40 -10.16 0.81
CA ALA A 90 -3.12 -8.76 0.51
C ALA A 90 -4.38 -7.99 0.05
N VAL A 91 -5.22 -8.60 -0.77
CA VAL A 91 -6.52 -8.03 -1.17
C VAL A 91 -7.40 -7.80 0.06
N MET A 92 -7.50 -8.80 0.95
CA MET A 92 -8.28 -8.70 2.19
C MET A 92 -7.75 -7.58 3.10
N ALA A 93 -6.43 -7.52 3.31
CA ALA A 93 -5.79 -6.52 4.16
C ALA A 93 -6.02 -5.10 3.65
N LYS A 94 -6.06 -4.91 2.33
CA LYS A 94 -6.24 -3.60 1.69
C LYS A 94 -7.67 -3.09 1.71
N HIS A 95 -8.65 -4.00 1.72
CA HIS A 95 -10.05 -3.68 1.38
C HIS A 95 -10.71 -2.67 2.31
N LEU A 96 -10.43 -2.73 3.61
CA LEU A 96 -11.02 -1.77 4.56
C LEU A 96 -10.44 -0.36 4.43
N GLY A 97 -9.29 -0.19 3.75
CA GLY A 97 -8.60 1.09 3.67
C GLY A 97 -8.05 1.58 5.01
N MET A 98 -7.83 0.68 5.97
CA MET A 98 -7.31 0.97 7.32
C MET A 98 -5.87 0.50 7.52
N ASP A 99 -5.21 0.08 6.46
CA ASP A 99 -3.80 -0.34 6.44
C ASP A 99 -2.85 0.77 6.87
N ASP A 100 -1.59 0.42 7.06
CA ASP A 100 -0.51 1.31 7.46
C ASP A 100 -0.42 2.61 6.63
N ALA A 101 0.34 3.57 7.12
CA ALA A 101 0.61 4.79 6.38
C ALA A 101 2.02 5.31 6.66
N HIS A 102 2.81 5.52 5.61
CA HIS A 102 4.09 6.19 5.66
C HIS A 102 4.07 7.45 4.78
N ARG A 103 4.79 8.49 5.21
CA ARG A 103 4.75 9.81 4.54
C ARG A 103 5.14 9.75 3.06
N THR A 104 6.17 8.97 2.72
CA THR A 104 6.71 8.88 1.36
C THR A 104 6.43 7.53 0.70
N CYS A 105 6.32 6.44 1.48
CA CYS A 105 6.15 5.08 0.95
C CYS A 105 4.67 4.68 0.83
N GLY A 106 3.74 5.54 1.24
CA GLY A 106 2.30 5.25 1.16
C GLY A 106 1.86 4.13 2.10
N HIS A 107 1.34 3.04 1.55
CA HIS A 107 0.66 1.96 2.26
C HIS A 107 1.17 0.61 1.76
N VAL A 108 2.25 0.09 2.33
CA VAL A 108 2.92 -1.11 1.81
C VAL A 108 2.79 -2.35 2.68
N ALA A 109 2.29 -2.21 3.91
CA ALA A 109 2.10 -3.36 4.79
C ALA A 109 1.16 -4.40 4.17
N ALA A 110 0.10 -3.94 3.49
CA ALA A 110 -0.87 -4.82 2.85
C ALA A 110 -0.28 -5.71 1.74
N GLU A 111 0.86 -5.32 1.16
CA GLU A 111 1.62 -6.12 0.20
C GLU A 111 2.65 -7.02 0.92
N LEU A 112 3.45 -6.43 1.81
CA LEU A 112 4.63 -7.09 2.37
C LEU A 112 4.30 -8.11 3.45
N VAL A 113 3.34 -7.82 4.35
CA VAL A 113 3.03 -8.71 5.46
C VAL A 113 2.35 -10.00 4.99
N PRO A 114 1.31 -9.99 4.13
CA PRO A 114 0.72 -11.21 3.60
C PRO A 114 1.71 -12.10 2.85
N LEU A 115 2.59 -11.48 2.05
CA LEU A 115 3.68 -12.16 1.37
C LEU A 115 4.63 -12.81 2.38
N ALA A 116 5.07 -12.06 3.42
CA ALA A 116 6.00 -12.56 4.41
C ALA A 116 5.42 -13.71 5.23
N LEU A 117 4.14 -13.62 5.60
CA LEU A 117 3.45 -14.70 6.31
C LEU A 117 3.29 -15.94 5.43
N ALA A 118 2.90 -15.80 4.16
CA ALA A 118 2.74 -16.93 3.25
C ALA A 118 4.06 -17.66 2.98
N LEU A 119 5.14 -16.94 2.67
CA LEU A 119 6.48 -17.53 2.50
C LEU A 119 7.05 -18.06 3.82
N GLY A 120 6.83 -17.34 4.91
CA GLY A 120 7.27 -17.76 6.25
C GLY A 120 6.64 -19.09 6.67
N GLU A 121 5.34 -19.26 6.44
CA GLU A 121 4.64 -20.51 6.69
C GLU A 121 5.17 -21.64 5.82
N TYR A 122 5.28 -21.40 4.51
CA TYR A 122 5.75 -22.41 3.54
C TYR A 122 7.19 -22.87 3.82
N LYS A 123 8.07 -21.94 4.20
CA LYS A 123 9.50 -22.21 4.43
C LYS A 123 9.80 -22.53 5.90
N HIS A 124 8.80 -22.48 6.80
CA HIS A 124 8.96 -22.65 8.24
C HIS A 124 9.99 -21.67 8.86
N LEU A 125 9.94 -20.42 8.45
CA LEU A 125 10.83 -19.37 8.91
C LEU A 125 10.42 -18.84 10.29
N ASP A 126 11.40 -18.34 11.03
CA ASP A 126 11.13 -17.71 12.32
C ASP A 126 10.71 -16.23 12.19
N GLY A 127 10.23 -15.66 13.30
CA GLY A 127 9.76 -14.28 13.33
C GLY A 127 10.88 -13.24 13.15
N ARG A 128 12.14 -13.56 13.47
CA ARG A 128 13.28 -12.67 13.26
C ARG A 128 13.54 -12.48 11.76
N THR A 129 13.52 -13.58 11.02
CA THR A 129 13.65 -13.55 9.55
C THR A 129 12.52 -12.74 8.90
N LEU A 130 11.28 -12.91 9.37
CA LEU A 130 10.16 -12.12 8.84
C LEU A 130 10.33 -10.62 9.10
N VAL A 131 10.72 -10.25 10.32
CA VAL A 131 10.94 -8.83 10.69
C VAL A 131 12.06 -8.22 9.86
N THR A 132 13.17 -8.94 9.65
CA THR A 132 14.29 -8.49 8.81
C THR A 132 13.85 -8.27 7.36
N ALA A 133 13.07 -9.21 6.80
CA ALA A 133 12.56 -9.11 5.43
C ALA A 133 11.61 -7.91 5.26
N LEU A 134 10.74 -7.65 6.24
CA LEU A 134 9.88 -6.47 6.23
C LEU A 134 10.70 -5.18 6.25
N ALA A 135 11.73 -5.09 7.11
CA ALA A 135 12.61 -3.92 7.17
C ALA A 135 13.29 -3.66 5.82
N ALA A 136 13.85 -4.71 5.19
CA ALA A 136 14.48 -4.60 3.87
C ALA A 136 13.50 -4.11 2.79
N GLY A 137 12.26 -4.59 2.79
CA GLY A 137 11.21 -4.15 1.86
C GLY A 137 10.83 -2.68 2.05
N TYR A 138 10.61 -2.25 3.29
CA TYR A 138 10.31 -0.84 3.61
C TYR A 138 11.47 0.09 3.23
N ASP A 139 12.72 -0.29 3.49
CA ASP A 139 13.87 0.52 3.14
C ASP A 139 14.07 0.60 1.62
N THR A 140 13.75 -0.49 0.90
CA THR A 140 13.77 -0.50 -0.57
C THR A 140 12.78 0.50 -1.16
N ILE A 141 11.52 0.49 -0.71
CA ILE A 141 10.55 1.47 -1.19
C ILE A 141 10.90 2.89 -0.73
N GLY A 142 11.47 3.05 0.47
CA GLY A 142 11.95 4.32 0.98
C GLY A 142 13.09 4.92 0.15
N ALA A 143 13.90 4.06 -0.49
CA ALA A 143 14.96 4.47 -1.41
C ALA A 143 14.44 4.78 -2.84
N ILE A 144 13.38 4.11 -3.28
CA ILE A 144 12.88 4.22 -4.67
C ILE A 144 11.76 5.25 -4.80
N GLN A 145 10.76 5.20 -3.92
CA GLN A 145 9.53 5.99 -4.06
C GLN A 145 9.74 7.50 -4.06
N PRO A 146 10.63 8.10 -3.24
CA PRO A 146 10.81 9.56 -3.27
C PRO A 146 11.19 10.12 -4.64
N ALA A 147 11.94 9.36 -5.44
CA ALA A 147 12.36 9.77 -6.78
C ALA A 147 11.24 9.75 -7.82
N VAL A 148 10.21 8.94 -7.61
CA VAL A 148 9.13 8.71 -8.59
C VAL A 148 7.76 9.16 -8.11
N ASN A 149 7.62 9.58 -6.86
CA ASN A 149 6.33 9.86 -6.23
C ASN A 149 5.53 10.92 -6.99
N GLU A 150 6.09 12.10 -7.21
CA GLU A 150 5.39 13.18 -7.90
C GLU A 150 5.15 12.88 -9.39
N PRO A 151 6.15 12.41 -10.17
CA PRO A 151 5.91 11.99 -11.55
C PRO A 151 4.84 10.89 -11.69
N GLN A 152 4.84 9.89 -10.82
CA GLN A 152 3.81 8.84 -10.81
C GLN A 152 2.42 9.41 -10.52
N ARG A 153 2.30 10.29 -9.52
CA ARG A 153 1.05 10.95 -9.18
C ARG A 153 0.49 11.76 -10.36
N VAL A 154 1.33 12.53 -11.05
CA VAL A 154 0.93 13.33 -12.22
C VAL A 154 0.50 12.44 -13.39
N LYS A 155 1.17 11.30 -13.58
CA LYS A 155 0.84 10.33 -14.64
C LYS A 155 -0.33 9.41 -14.27
N GLY A 156 -0.88 9.49 -13.06
CA GLY A 156 -1.96 8.63 -12.57
C GLY A 156 -1.53 7.16 -12.39
N LEU A 157 -0.29 6.93 -11.97
CA LEU A 157 0.25 5.61 -11.69
C LEU A 157 0.05 5.27 -10.21
N ASP A 158 -0.37 4.05 -9.94
CA ASP A 158 -0.61 3.58 -8.57
C ASP A 158 0.67 3.06 -7.92
N GLN A 159 1.05 3.65 -6.81
CA GLN A 159 2.24 3.30 -6.04
C GLN A 159 2.29 1.81 -5.62
N LYS A 160 1.16 1.22 -5.23
CA LYS A 160 1.09 -0.17 -4.77
C LYS A 160 1.56 -1.14 -5.85
N GLY A 161 1.00 -0.99 -7.05
CA GLY A 161 1.36 -1.80 -8.19
C GLY A 161 2.76 -1.50 -8.73
N GLN A 162 3.25 -0.29 -8.54
CA GLN A 162 4.57 0.16 -8.97
C GLN A 162 5.65 -0.21 -7.93
N SER A 163 6.03 0.72 -7.07
CA SER A 163 7.11 0.54 -6.09
C SER A 163 6.81 -0.54 -5.04
N GLY A 164 5.52 -0.81 -4.76
CA GLY A 164 5.11 -1.92 -3.90
C GLY A 164 5.53 -3.29 -4.44
N THR A 165 5.50 -3.48 -5.77
CA THR A 165 6.01 -4.70 -6.41
C THR A 165 7.52 -4.86 -6.19
N LEU A 166 8.29 -3.77 -6.29
CA LEU A 166 9.73 -3.79 -6.07
C LEU A 166 10.07 -4.12 -4.60
N ALA A 167 9.40 -3.47 -3.66
CA ALA A 167 9.55 -3.76 -2.23
C ALA A 167 9.18 -5.21 -1.90
N SER A 168 8.09 -5.71 -2.47
CA SER A 168 7.66 -7.11 -2.31
C SER A 168 8.71 -8.10 -2.84
N SER A 169 9.39 -7.78 -3.94
CA SER A 169 10.41 -8.64 -4.52
C SER A 169 11.62 -8.78 -3.58
N ILE A 170 12.07 -7.70 -2.99
CA ILE A 170 13.18 -7.70 -2.02
C ILE A 170 12.77 -8.44 -0.74
N THR A 171 11.57 -8.18 -0.21
CA THR A 171 11.04 -8.92 0.94
C THR A 171 11.03 -10.43 0.68
N ALA A 172 10.55 -10.85 -0.50
CA ALA A 172 10.56 -12.27 -0.89
C ALA A 172 11.99 -12.82 -1.06
N GLY A 173 12.90 -12.03 -1.62
CA GLY A 173 14.30 -12.41 -1.80
C GLY A 173 15.00 -12.69 -0.47
N VAL A 174 14.80 -11.84 0.56
CA VAL A 174 15.32 -12.06 1.92
C VAL A 174 14.73 -13.33 2.52
N LEU A 175 13.41 -13.55 2.42
CA LEU A 175 12.76 -14.77 2.94
C LEU A 175 13.21 -16.05 2.24
N LEU A 176 13.63 -15.96 0.98
CA LEU A 176 14.21 -17.09 0.24
C LEU A 176 15.72 -17.28 0.48
N GLY A 177 16.36 -16.37 1.22
CA GLY A 177 17.80 -16.41 1.52
C GLY A 177 18.68 -16.21 0.28
N LEU A 178 18.26 -15.32 -0.62
CA LEU A 178 18.99 -15.05 -1.85
C LEU A 178 20.25 -14.23 -1.57
N ASP A 179 21.34 -14.59 -2.24
CA ASP A 179 22.60 -13.83 -2.24
C ASP A 179 22.47 -12.50 -3.02
N GLU A 180 23.50 -11.66 -2.97
CA GLU A 180 23.50 -10.34 -3.62
C GLU A 180 23.23 -10.41 -5.13
N GLU A 181 23.80 -11.39 -5.85
CA GLU A 181 23.61 -11.54 -7.29
C GLU A 181 22.16 -11.86 -7.61
N LYS A 182 21.58 -12.84 -6.95
CA LYS A 182 20.19 -13.23 -7.13
C LYS A 182 19.22 -12.15 -6.66
N MET A 183 19.55 -11.43 -5.58
CA MET A 183 18.79 -10.30 -5.09
C MET A 183 18.76 -9.17 -6.13
N ALA A 184 19.87 -8.87 -6.78
CA ALA A 184 19.92 -7.90 -7.87
C ALA A 184 19.02 -8.32 -9.06
N HIS A 185 19.09 -9.59 -9.44
CA HIS A 185 18.19 -10.11 -10.49
C HIS A 185 16.73 -10.10 -10.05
N THR A 186 16.44 -10.38 -8.78
CA THR A 186 15.08 -10.29 -8.22
C THR A 186 14.50 -8.90 -8.39
N LEU A 187 15.22 -7.87 -7.96
CA LEU A 187 14.80 -6.48 -8.10
C LEU A 187 14.62 -6.09 -9.57
N ALA A 188 15.60 -6.42 -10.42
CA ALA A 188 15.55 -6.09 -11.84
C ALA A 188 14.35 -6.74 -12.56
N LEU A 189 14.08 -8.03 -12.30
CA LEU A 189 12.94 -8.74 -12.90
C LEU A 189 11.59 -8.19 -12.40
N SER A 190 11.52 -7.71 -11.17
CA SER A 190 10.27 -7.17 -10.63
C SER A 190 9.83 -5.86 -11.28
N MET A 191 10.75 -5.10 -11.85
CA MET A 191 10.46 -3.82 -12.52
C MET A 191 9.60 -4.01 -13.76
N ASP A 192 9.78 -5.09 -14.49
CA ASP A 192 8.94 -5.44 -15.65
C ASP A 192 7.53 -5.91 -15.26
N MET A 193 7.32 -6.21 -13.99
CA MET A 193 6.03 -6.62 -13.41
C MET A 193 5.33 -5.48 -12.66
N ALA A 194 5.99 -4.34 -12.49
CA ALA A 194 5.44 -3.16 -11.84
C ALA A 194 4.38 -2.51 -12.75
N CYS A 195 3.14 -2.41 -12.27
CA CYS A 195 2.02 -1.94 -13.06
C CYS A 195 0.94 -1.29 -12.18
N GLY A 196 -0.08 -0.74 -12.84
CA GLY A 196 -1.27 -0.21 -12.17
C GLY A 196 -1.42 1.29 -12.36
N THR A 197 -2.70 1.70 -12.50
CA THR A 197 -3.10 3.10 -12.64
C THR A 197 -4.14 3.45 -11.59
N GLU A 198 -4.30 4.74 -11.31
CA GLU A 198 -5.31 5.27 -10.39
C GLU A 198 -6.66 5.55 -11.08
N GLN A 199 -6.90 5.05 -12.29
CA GLN A 199 -8.15 5.27 -13.02
C GLN A 199 -9.39 4.85 -12.21
N TYR A 200 -9.26 3.82 -11.36
CA TYR A 200 -10.32 3.34 -10.48
C TYR A 200 -10.93 4.42 -9.55
N VAL A 201 -10.23 5.54 -9.37
CA VAL A 201 -10.74 6.66 -8.54
C VAL A 201 -11.72 7.53 -9.32
N TYR A 202 -11.52 7.62 -10.63
CA TYR A 202 -12.28 8.51 -11.50
C TYR A 202 -13.48 7.83 -12.16
N ASP A 203 -13.42 6.51 -12.33
CA ASP A 203 -14.50 5.76 -12.97
C ASP A 203 -15.69 5.56 -12.03
N SER A 204 -16.88 5.61 -12.61
CA SER A 204 -18.13 5.29 -11.91
C SER A 204 -18.32 3.77 -11.77
N GLY A 205 -19.15 3.38 -10.81
CA GLY A 205 -19.51 1.99 -10.58
C GLY A 205 -18.60 1.22 -9.64
N LEU A 206 -18.89 -0.07 -9.49
CA LEU A 206 -18.14 -0.96 -8.60
C LEU A 206 -16.83 -1.37 -9.28
N CYS A 207 -15.71 -1.06 -8.64
CA CYS A 207 -14.40 -1.40 -9.13
C CYS A 207 -13.53 -2.03 -8.01
N ASP A 208 -12.98 -3.20 -8.27
CA ASP A 208 -12.15 -3.94 -7.32
C ASP A 208 -10.65 -3.67 -7.53
N THR A 209 -10.26 -2.99 -8.61
CA THR A 209 -8.87 -2.81 -9.05
C THR A 209 -7.96 -2.23 -7.96
N LYS A 210 -8.43 -1.25 -7.20
CA LYS A 210 -7.67 -0.60 -6.11
C LYS A 210 -7.05 -1.62 -5.15
N ASP A 211 -7.84 -2.61 -4.76
CA ASP A 211 -7.44 -3.58 -3.75
C ASP A 211 -6.68 -4.76 -4.37
N LEU A 212 -7.01 -5.10 -5.62
CA LEU A 212 -6.30 -6.12 -6.40
C LEU A 212 -4.84 -5.73 -6.67
N LEU A 213 -4.50 -4.43 -6.77
CA LEU A 213 -3.13 -3.98 -6.99
C LEU A 213 -2.18 -4.42 -5.86
N SER A 214 -2.63 -4.40 -4.60
CA SER A 214 -1.83 -4.92 -3.48
C SER A 214 -1.59 -6.43 -3.62
N GLY A 215 -2.61 -7.18 -4.02
CA GLY A 215 -2.47 -8.61 -4.32
C GLY A 215 -1.48 -8.88 -5.46
N TYR A 216 -1.54 -8.09 -6.54
CA TYR A 216 -0.60 -8.23 -7.66
C TYR A 216 0.83 -7.94 -7.22
N ALA A 217 1.06 -6.88 -6.43
CA ALA A 217 2.39 -6.53 -5.92
C ALA A 217 2.98 -7.67 -5.08
N ALA A 218 2.21 -8.20 -4.10
CA ALA A 218 2.63 -9.30 -3.26
C ALA A 218 2.99 -10.56 -4.08
N ARG A 219 2.10 -10.97 -4.99
CA ARG A 219 2.32 -12.14 -5.85
C ARG A 219 3.51 -11.94 -6.80
N ASN A 220 3.59 -10.80 -7.48
CA ASN A 220 4.65 -10.51 -8.45
C ASN A 220 6.02 -10.44 -7.78
N GLY A 221 6.10 -9.92 -6.55
CA GLY A 221 7.32 -9.94 -5.77
C GLY A 221 7.84 -11.36 -5.50
N ILE A 222 6.95 -12.28 -5.06
CA ILE A 222 7.31 -13.70 -4.89
C ILE A 222 7.76 -14.31 -6.22
N TYR A 223 7.05 -14.02 -7.30
CA TYR A 223 7.34 -14.57 -8.61
C TYR A 223 8.71 -14.13 -9.11
N ALA A 224 9.05 -12.84 -9.00
CA ALA A 224 10.36 -12.31 -9.36
C ALA A 224 11.49 -12.98 -8.56
N ALA A 225 11.32 -13.12 -7.24
CA ALA A 225 12.30 -13.77 -6.38
C ALA A 225 12.49 -15.26 -6.72
N LYS A 226 11.40 -15.98 -7.00
CA LYS A 226 11.48 -17.39 -7.45
C LYS A 226 12.17 -17.52 -8.81
N LEU A 227 11.90 -16.61 -9.76
CA LEU A 227 12.59 -16.59 -11.05
C LEU A 227 14.11 -16.43 -10.89
N ALA A 228 14.54 -15.45 -10.10
CA ALA A 228 15.96 -15.21 -9.81
C ALA A 228 16.60 -16.40 -9.06
N ALA A 229 15.90 -16.98 -8.09
CA ALA A 229 16.33 -18.18 -7.38
C ALA A 229 16.58 -19.35 -8.34
N PHE A 230 15.76 -19.47 -9.37
CA PHE A 230 15.85 -20.50 -10.40
C PHE A 230 16.99 -20.26 -11.43
N GLY A 231 17.46 -18.99 -11.53
CA GLY A 231 18.57 -18.60 -12.40
C GLY A 231 18.21 -17.67 -13.56
N PHE A 232 16.98 -17.13 -13.59
CA PHE A 232 16.63 -16.06 -14.54
C PHE A 232 17.33 -14.75 -14.17
N ARG A 233 17.66 -13.93 -15.16
CA ARG A 233 18.46 -12.73 -14.99
C ARG A 233 17.74 -11.50 -15.52
N GLY A 234 17.67 -10.43 -14.72
CA GLY A 234 17.27 -9.10 -15.14
C GLY A 234 18.48 -8.22 -15.46
N PRO A 235 18.30 -7.09 -16.16
CA PRO A 235 19.39 -6.20 -16.56
C PRO A 235 19.95 -5.43 -15.35
N PRO A 236 21.28 -5.25 -15.24
CA PRO A 236 21.89 -4.52 -14.10
C PRO A 236 21.40 -3.06 -13.98
N GLY A 237 21.14 -2.39 -15.10
CA GLY A 237 20.64 -1.02 -15.14
C GLY A 237 19.11 -0.88 -15.10
N ALA A 238 18.39 -1.91 -14.63
CA ALA A 238 16.92 -1.89 -14.63
C ALA A 238 16.33 -0.69 -13.86
N LEU A 239 16.99 -0.22 -12.81
CA LEU A 239 16.51 0.91 -12.00
C LEU A 239 16.95 2.27 -12.56
N ASP A 240 18.26 2.44 -12.82
CA ASP A 240 18.92 3.71 -13.08
C ASP A 240 19.54 3.83 -14.49
N GLY A 241 19.38 2.82 -15.34
CA GLY A 241 19.85 2.83 -16.73
C GLY A 241 19.04 3.77 -17.64
N PRO A 242 19.51 4.00 -18.88
CA PRO A 242 18.90 4.95 -19.82
C PRO A 242 17.48 4.59 -20.27
N TYR A 243 17.01 3.42 -19.96
CA TYR A 243 15.62 2.95 -20.10
C TYR A 243 15.11 2.32 -18.81
N GLY A 244 15.74 2.65 -17.68
CA GLY A 244 15.40 2.10 -16.38
C GLY A 244 14.13 2.71 -15.79
N TYR A 245 13.73 2.14 -14.65
CA TYR A 245 12.50 2.45 -13.94
C TYR A 245 12.38 3.95 -13.59
N TYR A 246 13.48 4.58 -13.11
CA TYR A 246 13.45 6.00 -12.74
C TYR A 246 13.18 6.93 -13.92
N LEU A 247 13.64 6.59 -15.12
CA LEU A 247 13.32 7.38 -16.32
C LEU A 247 11.92 7.07 -16.82
N ALA A 248 11.51 5.80 -16.82
CA ALA A 248 10.21 5.38 -17.33
C ALA A 248 9.04 5.91 -16.48
N PHE A 249 9.17 5.87 -15.15
CA PHE A 249 8.10 6.20 -14.20
C PHE A 249 8.35 7.47 -13.39
N GLY A 250 9.55 8.04 -13.46
CA GLY A 250 9.98 9.28 -12.81
C GLY A 250 10.43 10.32 -13.81
N ASP A 251 11.30 11.20 -13.34
CA ASP A 251 11.95 12.26 -14.14
C ASP A 251 13.47 12.04 -14.25
N GLY A 252 13.94 10.85 -13.86
CA GLY A 252 15.33 10.44 -13.86
C GLY A 252 15.81 9.96 -12.49
N PHE A 253 17.10 9.64 -12.41
CA PHE A 253 17.74 9.12 -11.20
C PHE A 253 18.57 10.19 -10.49
N ASP A 254 18.39 10.33 -9.18
CA ASP A 254 19.28 11.07 -8.30
C ASP A 254 19.86 10.10 -7.23
N PRO A 255 21.19 9.89 -7.21
CA PRO A 255 21.84 9.01 -6.25
C PRO A 255 21.56 9.36 -4.78
N VAL A 256 21.14 10.59 -4.48
CA VAL A 256 20.84 11.05 -3.12
C VAL A 256 19.78 10.17 -2.43
N TYR A 257 18.82 9.64 -3.18
CA TYR A 257 17.75 8.79 -2.64
C TYR A 257 18.26 7.46 -2.09
N LEU A 258 19.42 6.98 -2.55
CA LEU A 258 20.06 5.76 -2.03
C LEU A 258 20.97 6.01 -0.82
N ASN A 259 21.29 7.28 -0.49
CA ASN A 259 22.23 7.57 0.58
C ASN A 259 21.71 7.24 1.98
N GLY A 260 20.39 7.08 2.14
CA GLY A 260 19.74 6.71 3.40
C GLY A 260 19.63 5.22 3.66
N ILE A 261 19.81 4.37 2.63
CA ILE A 261 19.64 2.92 2.78
C ILE A 261 20.68 2.34 3.75
N GLY A 262 20.22 1.56 4.72
CA GLY A 262 21.07 0.99 5.78
C GLY A 262 21.43 1.94 6.93
N ASN A 263 21.14 3.25 6.82
CA ASN A 263 21.40 4.23 7.89
C ASN A 263 20.12 4.64 8.66
N ARG A 264 18.97 4.37 8.11
CA ARG A 264 17.66 4.75 8.66
C ARG A 264 16.65 3.69 8.25
N PHE A 265 15.97 3.12 9.22
CA PHE A 265 14.91 2.15 8.97
C PHE A 265 13.57 2.86 8.75
N VAL A 266 13.13 2.88 7.50
CA VAL A 266 11.86 3.49 7.06
C VAL A 266 10.67 2.90 7.79
N LEU A 267 10.69 1.60 8.04
CA LEU A 267 9.66 0.89 8.82
C LEU A 267 9.39 1.54 10.18
N SER A 268 10.42 2.08 10.86
CA SER A 268 10.26 2.71 12.18
C SER A 268 9.39 3.97 12.17
N GLU A 269 9.20 4.59 11.01
CA GLU A 269 8.42 5.81 10.82
C GLU A 269 6.97 5.57 10.36
N THR A 270 6.62 4.32 10.13
CA THR A 270 5.28 3.92 9.70
C THR A 270 4.26 4.19 10.79
N GLY A 271 3.15 4.83 10.44
CA GLY A 271 1.98 5.04 11.27
C GLY A 271 0.84 4.10 10.90
N PHE A 272 -0.25 4.18 11.67
CA PHE A 272 -1.46 3.39 11.47
C PHE A 272 -2.65 4.31 11.26
N LYS A 273 -3.63 3.86 10.47
CA LYS A 273 -4.85 4.62 10.24
C LYS A 273 -5.87 4.33 11.34
N PRO A 274 -6.35 5.36 12.07
CA PRO A 274 -7.42 5.18 13.03
C PRO A 274 -8.80 5.04 12.38
N HIS A 275 -8.92 5.42 11.10
CA HIS A 275 -10.16 5.44 10.34
C HIS A 275 -9.99 4.77 8.98
N ALA A 276 -11.10 4.35 8.39
CA ALA A 276 -11.13 3.78 7.04
C ALA A 276 -10.90 4.84 5.93
N GLY A 277 -10.68 4.38 4.72
CA GLY A 277 -10.61 5.23 3.53
C GLY A 277 -9.31 6.02 3.39
N CYS A 278 -9.39 7.16 2.72
CA CYS A 278 -8.24 7.99 2.42
C CYS A 278 -7.75 8.77 3.64
N ARG A 279 -6.44 8.72 3.92
CA ARG A 279 -5.85 9.46 5.05
C ARG A 279 -6.11 10.98 5.03
N TYR A 280 -6.27 11.56 3.86
CA TYR A 280 -6.54 13.00 3.74
C TYR A 280 -7.89 13.45 4.33
N VAL A 281 -8.86 12.53 4.53
CA VAL A 281 -10.14 12.86 5.17
C VAL A 281 -10.08 12.73 6.70
N HIS A 282 -9.08 12.06 7.26
CA HIS A 282 -9.04 11.71 8.68
C HIS A 282 -9.03 12.93 9.61
N ALA A 283 -8.29 13.99 9.26
CA ALA A 283 -8.26 15.22 10.06
C ALA A 283 -9.66 15.86 10.17
N CYS A 284 -10.45 15.82 9.11
CA CYS A 284 -11.83 16.32 9.13
C CYS A 284 -12.75 15.38 9.92
N VAL A 285 -12.52 14.08 9.85
CA VAL A 285 -13.23 13.09 10.68
C VAL A 285 -12.97 13.36 12.17
N ASP A 286 -11.70 13.47 12.57
CA ASP A 286 -11.31 13.76 13.95
C ASP A 286 -11.92 15.09 14.45
N ALA A 287 -11.82 16.15 13.65
CA ALA A 287 -12.38 17.46 13.98
C ALA A 287 -13.91 17.39 14.14
N THR A 288 -14.61 16.67 13.27
CA THR A 288 -16.06 16.51 13.37
C THR A 288 -16.43 15.70 14.61
N GLN A 289 -15.74 14.62 14.90
CA GLN A 289 -15.96 13.84 16.13
C GLN A 289 -15.71 14.67 17.39
N GLU A 290 -14.70 15.55 17.38
CA GLU A 290 -14.44 16.47 18.50
C GLU A 290 -15.59 17.46 18.70
N LEU A 291 -16.15 18.03 17.62
CA LEU A 291 -17.32 18.90 17.69
C LEU A 291 -18.54 18.16 18.29
N LEU A 292 -18.74 16.91 17.92
CA LEU A 292 -19.87 16.10 18.42
C LEU A 292 -19.78 15.80 19.93
N LYS A 293 -18.60 15.91 20.57
CA LYS A 293 -18.48 15.79 22.02
C LYS A 293 -19.24 16.90 22.77
N SER A 294 -19.45 18.04 22.14
CA SER A 294 -20.24 19.15 22.70
C SER A 294 -21.76 18.96 22.52
N GLY A 295 -22.18 17.91 21.87
CA GLY A 295 -23.56 17.57 21.53
C GLY A 295 -23.77 17.47 20.03
N GLN A 296 -24.58 16.50 19.63
CA GLN A 296 -24.95 16.32 18.23
C GLN A 296 -26.09 17.25 17.87
N PRO A 297 -25.92 18.17 16.89
CA PRO A 297 -27.06 18.98 16.41
C PRO A 297 -28.06 18.10 15.65
N PRO A 298 -29.36 18.41 15.69
CA PRO A 298 -30.29 17.79 14.75
C PRO A 298 -29.81 18.03 13.32
N LEU A 299 -29.73 16.98 12.52
CA LEU A 299 -29.20 17.11 11.15
C LEU A 299 -29.98 18.13 10.33
N ASP A 300 -31.31 18.26 10.57
CA ASP A 300 -32.20 19.19 9.86
C ASP A 300 -31.92 20.67 10.17
N ASP A 301 -31.29 20.96 11.31
CA ASP A 301 -30.92 22.31 11.73
C ASP A 301 -29.59 22.78 11.11
N ILE A 302 -28.85 21.88 10.46
CA ILE A 302 -27.58 22.21 9.80
C ILE A 302 -27.85 22.94 8.50
N VAL A 303 -27.40 24.19 8.40
CA VAL A 303 -27.58 25.07 7.24
C VAL A 303 -26.31 25.26 6.41
N SER A 304 -25.14 25.09 7.00
CA SER A 304 -23.84 25.14 6.31
C SER A 304 -22.78 24.39 7.08
N ILE A 305 -21.77 23.86 6.36
CA ILE A 305 -20.60 23.19 6.90
C ILE A 305 -19.38 23.75 6.17
N GLU A 306 -18.39 24.21 6.91
CA GLU A 306 -17.17 24.77 6.36
C GLU A 306 -15.97 23.90 6.75
N ILE A 307 -15.16 23.49 5.76
CA ILE A 307 -13.95 22.70 5.94
C ILE A 307 -12.75 23.51 5.46
N GLY A 308 -11.93 24.00 6.39
CA GLY A 308 -10.60 24.51 6.08
C GLY A 308 -9.60 23.35 5.98
N THR A 309 -8.84 23.28 4.87
CA THR A 309 -7.89 22.18 4.64
C THR A 309 -6.65 22.67 3.87
N TYR A 310 -5.75 21.80 3.48
CA TYR A 310 -4.49 22.11 2.80
C TYR A 310 -4.55 21.70 1.31
N GLU A 311 -3.60 22.20 0.52
CA GLU A 311 -3.61 22.13 -0.95
C GLU A 311 -3.80 20.69 -1.49
N GLU A 312 -3.09 19.71 -0.96
CA GLU A 312 -3.15 18.34 -1.44
C GLU A 312 -4.52 17.67 -1.20
N ALA A 313 -5.29 18.20 -0.26
CA ALA A 313 -6.66 17.76 0.00
C ALA A 313 -7.70 18.47 -0.89
N MET A 314 -7.30 19.42 -1.73
CA MET A 314 -8.18 20.22 -2.59
C MET A 314 -8.38 19.63 -4.01
N THR A 315 -8.14 18.35 -4.23
CA THR A 315 -8.32 17.71 -5.55
C THR A 315 -9.82 17.53 -5.87
N PRO A 316 -10.40 18.28 -6.85
CA PRO A 316 -11.85 18.36 -7.02
C PRO A 316 -12.57 17.04 -7.35
N ASN A 317 -11.97 16.24 -8.23
CA ASN A 317 -12.58 14.98 -8.67
C ASN A 317 -12.27 13.80 -7.74
N PHE A 318 -11.51 14.03 -6.70
CA PHE A 318 -10.98 13.00 -5.83
C PHE A 318 -11.39 13.24 -4.37
N ARG A 319 -10.87 14.32 -3.74
CA ARG A 319 -11.09 14.60 -2.32
C ARG A 319 -12.19 15.61 -2.04
N VAL A 320 -12.45 16.49 -2.99
CA VAL A 320 -13.56 17.44 -2.93
C VAL A 320 -14.68 16.98 -3.87
N ASN A 321 -14.98 15.69 -3.85
CA ASN A 321 -16.07 15.12 -4.65
C ASN A 321 -17.39 15.20 -3.87
N TYR A 322 -18.28 16.07 -4.34
CA TYR A 322 -19.64 16.25 -3.77
C TYR A 322 -20.67 15.22 -4.28
N ARG A 323 -20.30 14.35 -5.22
CA ARG A 323 -21.23 13.42 -5.86
C ARG A 323 -20.56 12.07 -6.12
N PRO A 324 -20.12 11.37 -5.07
CA PRO A 324 -19.57 10.04 -5.26
C PRO A 324 -20.63 9.08 -5.80
N GLU A 325 -20.25 8.26 -6.76
CA GLU A 325 -21.13 7.29 -7.41
C GLU A 325 -20.94 5.87 -6.84
N ASN A 326 -19.94 5.68 -5.98
CA ASN A 326 -19.66 4.41 -5.32
C ASN A 326 -18.91 4.61 -3.99
N VAL A 327 -18.88 3.56 -3.19
CA VAL A 327 -18.22 3.54 -1.87
C VAL A 327 -16.72 3.87 -1.94
N GLY A 328 -16.05 3.47 -3.05
CA GLY A 328 -14.64 3.79 -3.27
C GLY A 328 -14.42 5.30 -3.34
N GLN A 329 -15.20 6.00 -4.17
CA GLN A 329 -15.16 7.46 -4.28
C GLN A 329 -15.60 8.15 -2.97
N ALA A 330 -16.64 7.64 -2.30
CA ALA A 330 -17.08 8.15 -1.00
C ALA A 330 -15.95 8.15 0.04
N GLY A 331 -15.17 7.08 0.10
CA GLY A 331 -14.05 6.93 1.02
C GLY A 331 -12.89 7.93 0.83
N PHE A 332 -12.92 8.72 -0.26
CA PHE A 332 -11.96 9.78 -0.54
C PHE A 332 -12.56 11.19 -0.39
N SER A 333 -13.87 11.33 -0.23
CA SER A 333 -14.56 12.60 -0.27
C SER A 333 -14.63 13.27 1.10
N LEU A 334 -14.05 14.47 1.24
CA LEU A 334 -14.15 15.32 2.43
C LEU A 334 -15.62 15.69 2.77
N PRO A 335 -16.44 16.18 1.79
CA PRO A 335 -17.85 16.48 2.06
C PRO A 335 -18.62 15.29 2.60
N VAL A 336 -18.38 14.11 2.02
CA VAL A 336 -19.06 12.88 2.44
C VAL A 336 -18.57 12.43 3.82
N ALA A 337 -17.27 12.47 4.07
CA ALA A 337 -16.71 12.05 5.36
C ALA A 337 -17.30 12.84 6.52
N VAL A 338 -17.34 14.18 6.40
CA VAL A 338 -17.94 15.03 7.44
C VAL A 338 -19.44 14.76 7.58
N SER A 339 -20.17 14.59 6.47
CA SER A 339 -21.61 14.32 6.49
C SER A 339 -21.95 12.98 7.16
N VAL A 340 -21.16 11.94 6.86
CA VAL A 340 -21.32 10.62 7.48
C VAL A 340 -21.03 10.68 8.97
N VAL A 341 -19.94 11.34 9.37
CA VAL A 341 -19.60 11.46 10.79
C VAL A 341 -20.66 12.27 11.56
N LEU A 342 -21.24 13.31 10.97
CA LEU A 342 -22.36 14.03 11.56
C LEU A 342 -23.58 13.14 11.76
N GLY A 343 -23.86 12.22 10.82
CA GLY A 343 -25.00 11.31 10.92
C GLY A 343 -24.75 10.07 11.80
N ARG A 344 -23.53 9.53 11.78
CA ARG A 344 -23.19 8.23 12.35
C ARG A 344 -22.26 8.30 13.56
N GLY A 345 -21.54 9.41 13.75
CA GLY A 345 -20.54 9.58 14.83
C GLY A 345 -19.19 8.91 14.56
N SER A 346 -19.06 8.11 13.50
CA SER A 346 -17.87 7.31 13.19
C SER A 346 -17.56 7.31 11.69
N TRP A 347 -16.35 6.80 11.35
CA TRP A 347 -15.89 6.68 9.96
C TRP A 347 -15.12 5.37 9.79
N TYR A 348 -15.87 4.26 9.79
CA TYR A 348 -15.39 2.93 9.44
C TYR A 348 -15.95 2.50 8.10
N ARG A 349 -15.64 1.30 7.65
CA ARG A 349 -16.09 0.82 6.34
C ARG A 349 -17.62 0.80 6.22
N GLU A 350 -18.29 0.33 7.25
CA GLU A 350 -19.76 0.26 7.32
C GLU A 350 -20.39 1.65 7.29
N ASP A 351 -19.74 2.64 7.89
CA ASP A 351 -20.20 4.02 7.86
C ASP A 351 -20.06 4.63 6.46
N ILE A 352 -18.94 4.33 5.77
CA ILE A 352 -18.72 4.79 4.39
C ILE A 352 -19.78 4.18 3.46
N GLU A 353 -20.19 2.94 3.68
CA GLU A 353 -21.25 2.29 2.89
C GLU A 353 -22.62 2.98 3.03
N ALA A 354 -22.84 3.69 4.13
CA ALA A 354 -24.04 4.50 4.36
C ALA A 354 -24.02 5.89 3.66
N TYR A 355 -23.00 6.18 2.88
CA TYR A 355 -22.78 7.51 2.28
C TYR A 355 -23.97 8.08 1.51
N ASP A 356 -24.76 7.23 0.86
CA ASP A 356 -25.91 7.62 0.00
C ASP A 356 -27.27 7.62 0.74
N GLU A 357 -27.29 7.43 2.06
CA GLU A 357 -28.50 7.55 2.84
C GLU A 357 -29.08 8.97 2.72
N PRO A 358 -30.42 9.12 2.55
CA PRO A 358 -31.03 10.41 2.25
C PRO A 358 -30.66 11.54 3.21
N GLU A 359 -30.60 11.25 4.52
CA GLU A 359 -30.26 12.21 5.56
C GLU A 359 -28.79 12.65 5.50
N ILE A 360 -27.87 11.75 5.13
CA ILE A 360 -26.44 12.05 4.95
C ILE A 360 -26.24 12.81 3.64
N ARG A 361 -26.82 12.30 2.55
CA ARG A 361 -26.70 12.88 1.22
C ARG A 361 -27.18 14.33 1.17
N ARG A 362 -28.19 14.68 1.95
CA ARG A 362 -28.72 16.04 2.06
C ARG A 362 -27.66 17.03 2.53
N LEU A 363 -26.67 16.59 3.32
CA LEU A 363 -25.64 17.46 3.87
C LEU A 363 -24.53 17.78 2.84
N TRP A 364 -24.28 16.94 1.85
CA TRP A 364 -23.16 17.15 0.91
C TRP A 364 -23.14 18.53 0.26
N PRO A 365 -24.28 19.06 -0.29
CA PRO A 365 -24.30 20.37 -0.91
C PRO A 365 -24.15 21.52 0.09
N LEU A 366 -24.29 21.28 1.38
CA LEU A 366 -24.09 22.30 2.44
C LEU A 366 -22.62 22.48 2.80
N VAL A 367 -21.74 21.59 2.34
CA VAL A 367 -20.32 21.62 2.64
C VAL A 367 -19.58 22.55 1.69
N THR A 368 -18.78 23.46 2.23
CA THR A 368 -17.82 24.29 1.49
C THR A 368 -16.42 23.91 1.97
N VAL A 369 -15.51 23.59 1.01
CA VAL A 369 -14.11 23.27 1.30
C VAL A 369 -13.22 24.38 0.79
N TYR A 370 -12.31 24.88 1.62
CA TYR A 370 -11.37 25.97 1.30
C TYR A 370 -9.99 25.74 1.92
N MET A 371 -8.96 26.47 1.39
CA MET A 371 -7.61 26.51 1.96
C MET A 371 -7.51 27.57 3.07
#